data_8f7cd34f6a27b19317b190c79db9dd27
#
_entry.id   8f7cd34f6a27b19317b190c79db9dd27
#
_cell.length_a   1.000
_cell.length_b   1.000
_cell.length_c   1.000
_cell.angle_alpha   90.00
_cell.angle_beta   90.00
_cell.angle_gamma   90.00
#
_symmetry.space_group_name_H-M   'P 1'
#
loop_
_entity.id
_entity.type
_entity.pdbx_description
1 polymer ?
#
loop_
_entity_poly.entity_id
_entity_poly.type
_entity_poly.pdbx_seq_one_letter_code
_entity_poly.pdbx_strand_id
1 'polypeptide(L)'
;MSDLAFLSPGRASAEAMWRSPLERALQGAPPDVSDLSLTGKVEIRGKLPKSVTGGELVRITPNRGLVLCDFTKTVELLEKLSKDLFAIDVSASLAGLSVRGEAVMRRITDLDLDALPAAGAVSHVQAIVTRDGDSFALWFAQEYSDYLAEVVIDAHKGLHR
;
A
#
# COMPACT_ATOMS: atom_id res chain seq x y z
N MET A 1 12.47 -0.31 -40.83
CA MET A 1 12.95 0.27 -39.55
C MET A 1 11.76 0.45 -38.64
N SER A 2 11.63 -0.34 -37.60
CA SER A 2 10.55 -0.14 -36.64
C SER A 2 10.85 1.12 -35.81
N ASP A 3 9.95 2.07 -35.88
CA ASP A 3 10.03 3.31 -35.13
C ASP A 3 9.82 3.05 -33.65
N LEU A 4 10.89 2.87 -32.89
CA LEU A 4 10.88 2.76 -31.42
C LEU A 4 10.78 4.13 -30.75
N ALA A 5 10.28 5.14 -31.43
CA ALA A 5 10.18 6.51 -30.92
C ALA A 5 9.32 6.61 -29.65
N PHE A 6 8.45 5.63 -29.37
CA PHE A 6 7.68 5.56 -28.13
C PHE A 6 8.54 5.26 -26.89
N LEU A 7 9.75 4.71 -27.06
CA LEU A 7 10.73 4.48 -25.99
C LEU A 7 11.69 5.65 -25.77
N SER A 8 11.57 6.72 -26.56
CA SER A 8 12.46 7.86 -26.46
C SER A 8 12.16 8.71 -25.22
N PRO A 9 13.14 8.92 -24.32
CA PRO A 9 12.94 9.71 -23.10
C PRO A 9 12.54 11.17 -23.33
N GLY A 10 12.74 11.71 -24.53
CA GLY A 10 12.39 13.10 -24.89
C GLY A 10 10.90 13.35 -25.17
N ARG A 11 10.04 12.34 -25.10
CA ARG A 11 8.57 12.48 -25.26
C ARG A 11 7.78 12.37 -23.96
N ALA A 12 8.45 12.17 -22.82
CA ALA A 12 7.79 12.32 -21.54
C ALA A 12 7.29 13.77 -21.42
N SER A 13 5.99 13.95 -21.19
CA SER A 13 5.43 15.27 -20.83
C SER A 13 6.24 15.84 -19.66
N ALA A 14 6.51 17.15 -19.68
CA ALA A 14 7.35 17.83 -18.70
C ALA A 14 6.83 17.71 -17.24
N GLU A 15 5.64 17.20 -17.03
CA GLU A 15 5.05 16.97 -15.71
C GLU A 15 4.68 15.49 -15.57
N ALA A 16 5.43 14.78 -14.72
CA ALA A 16 5.05 13.46 -14.27
C ALA A 16 3.80 13.58 -13.40
N MET A 17 2.64 13.15 -13.91
CA MET A 17 1.42 13.07 -13.12
C MET A 17 1.37 11.72 -12.40
N TRP A 18 1.27 11.77 -11.08
CA TRP A 18 0.98 10.58 -10.29
C TRP A 18 -0.43 10.07 -10.61
N ARG A 19 -0.53 8.78 -10.96
CA ARG A 19 -1.81 8.09 -11.09
C ARG A 19 -1.82 6.89 -10.17
N SER A 20 -2.93 6.72 -9.45
CA SER A 20 -3.07 5.53 -8.63
C SER A 20 -3.18 4.28 -9.50
N PRO A 21 -2.49 3.19 -9.14
CA PRO A 21 -2.67 1.90 -9.79
C PRO A 21 -4.08 1.31 -9.57
N LEU A 22 -4.84 1.83 -8.61
CA LEU A 22 -6.21 1.41 -8.27
C LEU A 22 -7.30 2.26 -8.93
N GLU A 23 -6.95 3.38 -9.58
CA GLU A 23 -7.91 4.34 -10.14
C GLU A 23 -8.98 3.68 -11.02
N ARG A 24 -8.57 2.76 -11.89
CA ARG A 24 -9.50 2.04 -12.79
C ARG A 24 -10.30 0.97 -12.05
N ALA A 25 -9.64 0.18 -11.23
CA ALA A 25 -10.24 -0.98 -10.56
C ALA A 25 -11.29 -0.59 -9.52
N LEU A 26 -11.18 0.61 -8.94
CA LEU A 26 -12.12 1.13 -7.96
C LEU A 26 -13.26 1.96 -8.54
N GLN A 27 -13.39 2.04 -9.88
CA GLN A 27 -14.55 2.68 -10.49
C GLN A 27 -15.83 1.92 -10.14
N GLY A 28 -16.75 2.57 -9.40
CA GLY A 28 -17.97 1.94 -8.93
C GLY A 28 -17.81 0.97 -7.75
N ALA A 29 -16.67 1.02 -7.07
CA ALA A 29 -16.47 0.27 -5.83
C ALA A 29 -17.42 0.73 -4.72
N PRO A 30 -17.78 -0.16 -3.76
CA PRO A 30 -18.57 0.23 -2.60
C PRO A 30 -17.84 1.27 -1.74
N PRO A 31 -18.56 2.12 -0.99
CA PRO A 31 -17.97 3.20 -0.18
C PRO A 31 -17.02 2.69 0.92
N ASP A 32 -17.14 1.42 1.29
CA ASP A 32 -16.30 0.75 2.28
C ASP A 32 -14.94 0.28 1.72
N VAL A 33 -14.69 0.54 0.43
CA VAL A 33 -13.43 0.23 -0.25
C VAL A 33 -12.88 1.50 -0.87
N SER A 34 -11.67 1.89 -0.49
CA SER A 34 -11.06 3.13 -0.97
C SER A 34 -9.57 3.01 -1.23
N ASP A 35 -9.06 3.93 -2.06
CA ASP A 35 -7.67 3.99 -2.49
C ASP A 35 -6.80 4.73 -1.47
N LEU A 36 -5.74 4.08 -1.02
CA LEU A 36 -4.70 4.64 -0.15
C LEU A 36 -3.34 4.73 -0.87
N SER A 37 -3.28 4.51 -2.19
CA SER A 37 -1.99 4.44 -2.91
C SER A 37 -1.19 5.73 -2.82
N LEU A 38 -1.86 6.89 -2.65
CA LEU A 38 -1.22 8.20 -2.49
C LEU A 38 -0.71 8.45 -1.05
N THR A 39 -0.45 7.42 -0.29
CA THR A 39 0.26 7.50 0.99
C THR A 39 1.75 7.37 0.74
N GLY A 40 2.57 8.19 1.40
CA GLY A 40 4.03 8.02 1.42
C GLY A 40 4.40 6.77 2.19
N LYS A 41 5.29 5.94 1.61
CA LYS A 41 5.70 4.64 2.15
C LYS A 41 7.21 4.52 2.13
N VAL A 42 7.84 4.51 3.30
CA VAL A 42 9.28 4.32 3.44
C VAL A 42 9.55 3.00 4.16
N GLU A 43 10.16 2.05 3.47
CA GLU A 43 10.63 0.82 4.12
C GLU A 43 11.93 1.11 4.87
N ILE A 44 12.01 0.67 6.12
CA ILE A 44 13.21 0.79 6.95
C ILE A 44 13.67 -0.57 7.45
N ARG A 45 15.00 -0.73 7.54
CA ARG A 45 15.66 -1.94 8.05
C ARG A 45 16.76 -1.60 9.05
N GLY A 46 16.94 -2.48 10.02
CA GLY A 46 17.95 -2.35 11.07
C GLY A 46 17.32 -2.33 12.46
N LYS A 47 17.94 -1.62 13.40
CA LYS A 47 17.39 -1.46 14.75
C LYS A 47 16.26 -0.43 14.72
N LEU A 48 15.03 -0.92 14.62
CA LEU A 48 13.87 -0.05 14.50
C LEU A 48 13.67 0.85 15.73
N PRO A 49 13.39 2.16 15.54
CA PRO A 49 13.05 3.07 16.63
C PRO A 49 11.71 2.68 17.27
N LYS A 50 11.41 3.19 18.45
CA LYS A 50 10.10 2.96 19.10
C LYS A 50 8.97 3.63 18.32
N SER A 51 9.21 4.82 17.79
CA SER A 51 8.28 5.62 17.00
C SER A 51 9.04 6.46 15.98
N VAL A 52 8.35 6.97 14.97
CA VAL A 52 8.90 7.85 13.94
C VAL A 52 8.11 9.16 13.95
N THR A 53 8.82 10.28 14.13
CA THR A 53 8.19 11.61 14.06
C THR A 53 7.87 11.95 12.61
N GLY A 54 6.61 12.24 12.32
CA GLY A 54 6.13 12.58 10.98
C GLY A 54 5.59 11.40 10.18
N GLY A 55 5.50 10.21 10.79
CA GLY A 55 4.90 9.04 10.16
C GLY A 55 4.48 7.98 11.18
N GLU A 56 3.67 7.04 10.74
CA GLU A 56 3.26 5.86 11.49
C GLU A 56 4.20 4.70 11.18
N LEU A 57 4.81 4.12 12.21
CA LEU A 57 5.68 2.95 12.07
C LEU A 57 4.89 1.64 12.17
N VAL A 58 4.73 0.97 11.06
CA VAL A 58 4.20 -0.39 10.97
C VAL A 58 5.35 -1.38 11.05
N ARG A 59 5.42 -2.15 12.15
CA ARG A 59 6.45 -3.18 12.35
C ARG A 59 6.05 -4.46 11.65
N ILE A 60 6.92 -4.95 10.76
CA ILE A 60 6.71 -6.21 10.02
C ILE A 60 7.50 -7.33 10.69
N THR A 61 8.75 -7.06 11.04
CA THR A 61 9.63 -7.95 11.78
C THR A 61 10.43 -7.13 12.80
N PRO A 62 11.20 -7.74 13.72
CA PRO A 62 12.02 -6.98 14.69
C PRO A 62 12.99 -5.98 14.07
N ASN A 63 13.41 -6.22 12.82
CA ASN A 63 14.40 -5.40 12.08
C ASN A 63 13.89 -4.84 10.74
N ARG A 64 12.60 -4.95 10.45
CA ARG A 64 11.97 -4.42 9.23
C ARG A 64 10.65 -3.75 9.56
N GLY A 65 10.45 -2.54 9.05
CA GLY A 65 9.21 -1.79 9.20
C GLY A 65 8.87 -0.99 7.95
N LEU A 66 7.60 -0.59 7.87
CA LEU A 66 7.08 0.35 6.88
C LEU A 66 6.65 1.61 7.63
N VAL A 67 7.15 2.76 7.21
CA VAL A 67 6.72 4.05 7.74
C VAL A 67 5.74 4.67 6.76
N LEU A 68 4.52 4.90 7.22
CA LEU A 68 3.44 5.55 6.47
C LEU A 68 3.40 7.03 6.83
N CYS A 69 3.33 7.90 5.83
CA CYS A 69 3.27 9.35 6.02
C CYS A 69 2.45 10.03 4.92
N ASP A 70 2.27 11.33 5.05
CA ASP A 70 1.78 12.14 3.95
C ASP A 70 2.74 12.02 2.75
N PHE A 71 2.19 11.81 1.55
CA PHE A 71 2.99 11.60 0.34
C PHE A 71 3.97 12.76 0.09
N THR A 72 3.56 14.00 0.37
CA THR A 72 4.38 15.20 0.18
C THR A 72 5.57 15.28 1.13
N LYS A 73 5.54 14.54 2.24
CA LYS A 73 6.61 14.50 3.25
C LYS A 73 7.55 13.31 3.09
N THR A 74 7.34 12.46 2.09
CA THR A 74 8.12 11.23 1.90
C THR A 74 9.60 11.49 1.75
N VAL A 75 9.99 12.50 0.96
CA VAL A 75 11.41 12.84 0.70
C VAL A 75 12.09 13.31 1.98
N GLU A 76 11.48 14.24 2.72
CA GLU A 76 12.01 14.73 3.99
C GLU A 76 12.19 13.61 5.01
N LEU A 77 11.18 12.74 5.10
CA LEU A 77 11.20 11.60 6.01
C LEU A 77 12.28 10.58 5.63
N LEU A 78 12.42 10.29 4.34
CA LEU A 78 13.47 9.41 3.81
C LEU A 78 14.86 9.92 4.18
N GLU A 79 15.13 11.20 3.93
CA GLU A 79 16.43 11.83 4.27
C GLU A 79 16.73 11.75 5.77
N LYS A 80 15.72 11.97 6.60
CA LYS A 80 15.86 11.88 8.07
C LYS A 80 16.15 10.46 8.53
N LEU A 81 15.42 9.47 8.02
CA LEU A 81 15.58 8.06 8.42
C LEU A 81 16.89 7.44 7.90
N SER A 82 17.34 7.86 6.72
CA SER A 82 18.57 7.36 6.09
C SER A 82 19.86 7.71 6.84
N LYS A 83 19.79 8.59 7.84
CA LYS A 83 20.95 8.94 8.69
C LYS A 83 21.36 7.80 9.62
N ASP A 84 20.38 7.03 10.11
CA ASP A 84 20.61 6.02 11.15
C ASP A 84 20.15 4.61 10.71
N LEU A 85 19.37 4.51 9.63
CA LEU A 85 18.77 3.28 9.16
C LEU A 85 18.99 3.10 7.66
N PHE A 86 18.91 1.86 7.20
CA PHE A 86 18.68 1.61 5.79
C PHE A 86 17.22 1.94 5.47
N ALA A 87 17.00 2.94 4.64
CA ALA A 87 15.67 3.44 4.28
C ALA A 87 15.52 3.53 2.76
N ILE A 88 14.35 3.11 2.25
CA ILE A 88 14.00 3.16 0.82
C ILE A 88 12.58 3.69 0.68
N ASP A 89 12.38 4.64 -0.25
CA ASP A 89 11.06 5.04 -0.70
C ASP A 89 10.43 3.93 -1.57
N VAL A 90 9.35 3.34 -1.09
CA VAL A 90 8.57 2.31 -1.79
C VAL A 90 7.16 2.80 -2.16
N SER A 91 6.93 4.12 -2.12
CA SER A 91 5.62 4.72 -2.38
C SER A 91 5.07 4.35 -3.75
N ALA A 92 5.94 4.33 -4.78
CA ALA A 92 5.57 3.95 -6.14
C ALA A 92 5.49 2.43 -6.36
N SER A 93 6.08 1.62 -5.48
CA SER A 93 6.11 0.16 -5.63
C SER A 93 4.91 -0.52 -4.97
N LEU A 94 4.31 0.11 -3.98
CA LEU A 94 3.20 -0.44 -3.22
C LEU A 94 1.91 0.33 -3.50
N ALA A 95 0.88 -0.38 -3.89
CA ALA A 95 -0.49 0.10 -3.82
C ALA A 95 -1.00 0.05 -2.37
N GLY A 96 -2.01 0.86 -2.08
CA GLY A 96 -2.70 0.86 -0.79
C GLY A 96 -4.21 0.78 -0.98
N LEU A 97 -4.86 -0.17 -0.33
CA LEU A 97 -6.30 -0.37 -0.38
C LEU A 97 -6.88 -0.34 1.04
N SER A 98 -7.88 0.51 1.28
CA SER A 98 -8.66 0.48 2.50
C SER A 98 -9.89 -0.40 2.32
N VAL A 99 -10.15 -1.24 3.32
CA VAL A 99 -11.30 -2.13 3.36
C VAL A 99 -11.97 -1.99 4.71
N ARG A 100 -13.26 -1.71 4.75
CA ARG A 100 -14.04 -1.68 5.97
C ARG A 100 -14.81 -2.98 6.16
N GLY A 101 -14.81 -3.46 7.39
CA GLY A 101 -15.57 -4.66 7.78
C GLY A 101 -14.71 -5.92 7.91
N GLU A 102 -14.63 -6.43 9.14
CA GLU A 102 -13.88 -7.65 9.46
C GLU A 102 -14.39 -8.86 8.69
N ALA A 103 -15.71 -8.95 8.42
CA ALA A 103 -16.29 -10.04 7.67
C ALA A 103 -15.78 -10.14 6.23
N VAL A 104 -15.44 -9.00 5.58
CA VAL A 104 -14.81 -8.98 4.27
C VAL A 104 -13.40 -9.54 4.37
N MET A 105 -12.63 -9.07 5.37
CA MET A 105 -11.26 -9.51 5.57
C MET A 105 -11.15 -11.01 5.83
N ARG A 106 -12.02 -11.58 6.67
CA ARG A 106 -12.04 -13.02 6.97
C ARG A 106 -12.34 -13.90 5.75
N ARG A 107 -12.87 -13.35 4.65
CA ARG A 107 -13.08 -14.10 3.40
C ARG A 107 -11.87 -14.13 2.49
N ILE A 108 -10.96 -13.17 2.65
CA ILE A 108 -9.84 -12.98 1.72
C ILE A 108 -8.48 -13.25 2.33
N THR A 109 -8.41 -13.48 3.66
CA THR A 109 -7.15 -13.79 4.34
C THR A 109 -7.36 -14.71 5.54
N ASP A 110 -6.35 -15.56 5.81
CA ASP A 110 -6.24 -16.39 7.01
C ASP A 110 -5.37 -15.72 8.09
N LEU A 111 -4.98 -14.47 7.91
CA LEU A 111 -4.24 -13.72 8.93
C LEU A 111 -5.06 -13.57 10.20
N ASP A 112 -4.40 -13.65 11.34
CA ASP A 112 -5.01 -13.30 12.63
C ASP A 112 -5.24 -11.79 12.69
N LEU A 113 -6.52 -11.39 12.50
CA LEU A 113 -6.92 -9.99 12.44
C LEU A 113 -6.84 -9.29 13.82
N ASP A 114 -6.72 -10.04 14.91
CA ASP A 114 -6.55 -9.50 16.25
C ASP A 114 -5.05 -9.24 16.57
N ALA A 115 -4.13 -9.84 15.79
CA ALA A 115 -2.69 -9.69 15.93
C ALA A 115 -2.06 -8.73 14.91
N LEU A 116 -2.84 -7.89 14.25
CA LEU A 116 -2.33 -6.88 13.31
C LEU A 116 -1.56 -5.75 14.03
N PRO A 117 -0.52 -5.14 13.40
CA PRO A 117 -0.14 -5.30 11.99
C PRO A 117 0.63 -6.61 11.72
N ALA A 118 0.40 -7.18 10.54
CA ALA A 118 1.07 -8.40 10.09
C ALA A 118 1.34 -8.36 8.58
N ALA A 119 2.32 -9.15 8.14
CA ALA A 119 2.55 -9.40 6.72
C ALA A 119 2.17 -10.85 6.40
N GLY A 120 1.42 -11.04 5.33
CA GLY A 120 1.00 -12.37 4.88
C GLY A 120 0.13 -12.33 3.65
N ALA A 121 -0.47 -13.48 3.31
CA ALA A 121 -1.27 -13.62 2.11
C ALA A 121 -2.68 -13.06 2.28
N VAL A 122 -3.09 -12.21 1.35
CA VAL A 122 -4.47 -11.78 1.13
C VAL A 122 -4.84 -12.25 -0.27
N SER A 123 -5.72 -13.25 -0.38
CA SER A 123 -6.08 -13.89 -1.66
C SER A 123 -4.85 -14.19 -2.54
N HIS A 124 -3.84 -14.85 -1.97
CA HIS A 124 -2.58 -15.24 -2.59
C HIS A 124 -1.58 -14.09 -2.87
N VAL A 125 -1.94 -12.83 -2.64
CA VAL A 125 -1.05 -11.68 -2.76
C VAL A 125 -0.38 -11.41 -1.42
N GLN A 126 0.95 -11.27 -1.41
CA GLN A 126 1.65 -10.83 -0.20
C GLN A 126 1.34 -9.37 0.10
N ALA A 127 0.79 -9.12 1.27
CA ALA A 127 0.42 -7.79 1.73
C ALA A 127 0.88 -7.55 3.17
N ILE A 128 1.11 -6.29 3.49
CA ILE A 128 1.19 -5.82 4.87
C ILE A 128 -0.21 -5.33 5.22
N VAL A 129 -0.77 -5.83 6.31
CA VAL A 129 -2.11 -5.50 6.76
C VAL A 129 -2.03 -4.75 8.07
N THR A 130 -2.69 -3.61 8.14
CA THR A 130 -2.87 -2.82 9.36
C THR A 130 -4.36 -2.69 9.68
N ARG A 131 -4.68 -2.38 10.94
CA ARG A 131 -6.06 -2.21 11.41
C ARG A 131 -6.21 -0.93 12.22
N ASP A 132 -7.26 -0.18 11.93
CA ASP A 132 -7.75 0.92 12.74
C ASP A 132 -9.27 0.75 12.95
N GLY A 133 -9.65 0.28 14.14
CA GLY A 133 -11.04 -0.06 14.45
C GLY A 133 -11.59 -1.15 13.53
N ASP A 134 -12.60 -0.82 12.72
CA ASP A 134 -13.22 -1.70 11.72
C ASP A 134 -12.66 -1.52 10.30
N SER A 135 -11.65 -0.68 10.16
CA SER A 135 -10.97 -0.40 8.88
C SER A 135 -9.63 -1.11 8.82
N PHE A 136 -9.33 -1.70 7.67
CA PHE A 136 -8.08 -2.39 7.39
C PHE A 136 -7.39 -1.72 6.21
N ALA A 137 -6.08 -1.51 6.30
CA ALA A 137 -5.28 -1.06 5.18
C ALA A 137 -4.38 -2.20 4.69
N LEU A 138 -4.41 -2.43 3.39
CA LEU A 138 -3.64 -3.45 2.68
C LEU A 138 -2.57 -2.73 1.87
N TRP A 139 -1.30 -3.05 2.10
CA TRP A 139 -0.15 -2.52 1.35
C TRP A 139 0.50 -3.67 0.61
N PHE A 140 0.48 -3.63 -0.71
CA PHE A 140 0.90 -4.74 -1.58
C PHE A 140 1.54 -4.23 -2.86
N ALA A 141 2.24 -5.12 -3.58
CA ALA A 141 2.90 -4.76 -4.82
C ALA A 141 1.89 -4.29 -5.88
N GLN A 142 2.15 -3.14 -6.49
CA GLN A 142 1.19 -2.42 -7.35
C GLN A 142 0.70 -3.23 -8.57
N GLU A 143 1.47 -4.21 -9.04
CA GLU A 143 1.08 -5.08 -10.15
C GLU A 143 -0.15 -5.94 -9.85
N TYR A 144 -0.51 -6.12 -8.58
CA TYR A 144 -1.70 -6.86 -8.15
C TYR A 144 -2.92 -5.98 -7.91
N SER A 145 -2.88 -4.71 -8.28
CA SER A 145 -3.93 -3.73 -7.96
C SER A 145 -5.30 -4.10 -8.52
N ASP A 146 -5.38 -4.43 -9.81
CA ASP A 146 -6.65 -4.83 -10.43
C ASP A 146 -7.20 -6.11 -9.77
N TYR A 147 -6.34 -7.13 -9.61
CA TYR A 147 -6.73 -8.41 -9.03
C TYR A 147 -7.26 -8.27 -7.60
N LEU A 148 -6.49 -7.61 -6.73
CA LEU A 148 -6.87 -7.54 -5.32
C LEU A 148 -8.09 -6.63 -5.10
N ALA A 149 -8.23 -5.56 -5.87
CA ALA A 149 -9.43 -4.72 -5.84
C ALA A 149 -10.68 -5.50 -6.25
N GLU A 150 -10.63 -6.29 -7.33
CA GLU A 150 -11.75 -7.15 -7.76
C GLU A 150 -12.14 -8.15 -6.68
N VAL A 151 -11.17 -8.85 -6.09
CA VAL A 151 -11.40 -9.81 -5.01
C VAL A 151 -12.09 -9.17 -3.80
N VAL A 152 -11.62 -8.00 -3.37
CA VAL A 152 -12.20 -7.27 -2.24
C VAL A 152 -13.63 -6.83 -2.55
N ILE A 153 -13.86 -6.27 -3.74
CA ILE A 153 -15.18 -5.82 -4.17
C ILE A 153 -16.16 -7.01 -4.24
N ASP A 154 -15.75 -8.14 -4.77
CA ASP A 154 -16.58 -9.34 -4.86
C ASP A 154 -16.89 -9.95 -3.48
N ALA A 155 -15.89 -9.98 -2.59
CA ALA A 155 -16.11 -10.41 -1.21
C ALA A 155 -17.11 -9.51 -0.48
N HIS A 156 -17.02 -8.20 -0.68
CA HIS A 156 -17.95 -7.22 -0.12
C HIS A 156 -19.37 -7.42 -0.67
N LYS A 157 -19.54 -7.52 -1.99
CA LYS A 157 -20.83 -7.77 -2.64
C LYS A 157 -21.47 -9.08 -2.17
N GLY A 158 -20.66 -10.11 -1.95
CA GLY A 158 -21.13 -11.41 -1.48
C GLY A 158 -21.64 -11.43 -0.03
N LEU A 159 -21.33 -10.40 0.77
CA LEU A 159 -21.84 -10.25 2.14
C LEU A 159 -23.17 -9.47 2.19
N HIS A 160 -23.47 -8.70 1.17
CA HIS A 160 -24.64 -7.82 1.11
C HIS A 160 -25.72 -8.30 0.14
N ARG A 161 -25.66 -9.59 -0.26
CA ARG A 161 -26.70 -10.31 -1.00
C ARG A 161 -27.65 -11.07 -0.03
#